data_421402e5e6fda8c7dec6aed90d5dff7c
#
_entry.id   421402e5e6fda8c7dec6aed90d5dff7c
#
_cell.length_a   1.000
_cell.length_b   1.000
_cell.length_c   1.000
_cell.angle_alpha   90.00
_cell.angle_beta   90.00
_cell.angle_gamma   90.00
#
_symmetry.space_group_name_H-M   'P 1'
#
loop_
_entity.id
_entity.type
_entity.pdbx_description
1 polymer ?
#
loop_
_entity_poly.entity_id
_entity_poly.type
_entity_poly.pdbx_seq_one_letter_code
_entity_poly.pdbx_strand_id
1 'polypeptide(L)'
;GKEITKERLAEIFLELQEKGAANINLVTPTHYVLQIIEALDLARKEGLSLPIVYNTSGYEKPETIRMLDGYVDVYLPDFKYMESELAAAYSGAPDYPKYAKAALKEMLHQTGNIQIDKDTGMIQKGVIVRHLVLPGHVKNSKAVIKYLLETYQDQILISIMNQYTPMPQVSGDPLLSRKVTKREYEKVIDYALELGMEDGFIQEGEAAKESFIPEFDCEGV
;
A
#
# COMPACT_ATOMS: atom_id res chain seq x y z
N GLY A 1 -12.31 14.42 11.83
CA GLY A 1 -11.46 13.66 12.75
C GLY A 1 -11.32 14.38 14.10
N LYS A 2 -10.79 13.68 15.07
CA LYS A 2 -10.50 14.20 16.39
C LYS A 2 -9.00 14.44 16.52
N GLU A 3 -8.61 15.58 17.08
CA GLU A 3 -7.21 15.87 17.37
C GLU A 3 -6.76 15.06 18.59
N ILE A 4 -5.61 14.38 18.47
CA ILE A 4 -5.00 13.60 19.55
C ILE A 4 -3.54 13.99 19.71
N THR A 5 -3.00 13.79 20.93
CA THR A 5 -1.58 13.98 21.21
C THR A 5 -0.77 12.74 20.79
N LYS A 6 0.55 12.88 20.72
CA LYS A 6 1.46 11.75 20.47
C LYS A 6 1.42 10.72 21.60
N GLU A 7 1.20 11.17 22.84
CA GLU A 7 1.02 10.29 23.99
C GLU A 7 -0.23 9.46 23.84
N ARG A 8 -1.37 10.07 23.43
CA ARG A 8 -2.60 9.33 23.17
C ARG A 8 -2.45 8.36 22.01
N LEU A 9 -1.72 8.72 20.95
CA LEU A 9 -1.43 7.82 19.85
C LEU A 9 -0.61 6.61 20.30
N ALA A 10 0.38 6.82 21.18
CA ALA A 10 1.16 5.73 21.76
C ALA A 10 0.30 4.79 22.61
N GLU A 11 -0.61 5.33 23.43
CA GLU A 11 -1.58 4.53 24.19
C GLU A 11 -2.47 3.70 23.26
N ILE A 12 -2.97 4.27 22.15
CA ILE A 12 -3.78 3.54 21.16
C ILE A 12 -3.01 2.34 20.59
N PHE A 13 -1.73 2.49 20.28
CA PHE A 13 -0.90 1.38 19.80
C PHE A 13 -0.81 0.24 20.82
N LEU A 14 -0.64 0.58 22.11
CA LEU A 14 -0.60 -0.41 23.19
C LEU A 14 -1.98 -1.07 23.41
N GLU A 15 -3.07 -0.29 23.40
CA GLU A 15 -4.44 -0.83 23.48
C GLU A 15 -4.75 -1.82 22.36
N LEU A 16 -4.28 -1.53 21.12
CA LEU A 16 -4.44 -2.47 20.00
C LEU A 16 -3.63 -3.75 20.21
N GLN A 17 -2.42 -3.65 20.76
CA GLN A 17 -1.63 -4.81 21.14
C GLN A 17 -2.33 -5.65 22.21
N GLU A 18 -2.86 -5.04 23.25
CA GLU A 18 -3.61 -5.72 24.30
C GLU A 18 -4.88 -6.41 23.77
N LYS A 19 -5.53 -5.83 22.76
CA LYS A 19 -6.68 -6.43 22.05
C LYS A 19 -6.29 -7.58 21.12
N GLY A 20 -5.00 -7.89 20.98
CA GLY A 20 -4.50 -8.98 20.15
C GLY A 20 -4.41 -8.66 18.66
N ALA A 21 -4.22 -7.38 18.28
CA ALA A 21 -3.97 -7.01 16.90
C ALA A 21 -2.69 -7.70 16.37
N ALA A 22 -2.68 -8.08 15.10
CA ALA A 22 -1.51 -8.71 14.48
C ALA A 22 -0.41 -7.71 14.08
N ASN A 23 -0.77 -6.44 13.89
CA ASN A 23 0.14 -5.35 13.54
C ASN A 23 -0.52 -3.99 13.80
N ILE A 24 0.28 -2.93 13.73
CA ILE A 24 -0.21 -1.55 13.67
C ILE A 24 -0.18 -1.09 12.21
N ASN A 25 -1.34 -0.92 11.59
CA ASN A 25 -1.44 -0.48 10.19
C ASN A 25 -1.70 1.02 10.11
N LEU A 26 -0.66 1.77 9.75
CA LEU A 26 -0.69 3.22 9.56
C LEU A 26 -1.18 3.54 8.14
N VAL A 27 -2.44 3.95 8.00
CA VAL A 27 -3.06 4.22 6.69
C VAL A 27 -2.91 5.69 6.31
N THR A 28 -2.27 5.96 5.18
CA THR A 28 -1.99 7.30 4.64
C THR A 28 -1.29 8.23 5.67
N PRO A 29 -0.21 7.77 6.31
CA PRO A 29 0.38 8.45 7.46
C PRO A 29 1.35 9.58 7.09
N THR A 30 1.58 9.84 5.81
CA THR A 30 2.61 10.75 5.26
C THR A 30 2.65 12.13 5.93
N HIS A 31 1.48 12.69 6.25
CA HIS A 31 1.38 14.03 6.85
C HIS A 31 1.78 14.08 8.33
N TYR A 32 1.88 12.93 8.99
CA TYR A 32 2.09 12.81 10.44
C TYR A 32 3.34 12.02 10.80
N VAL A 33 4.28 11.85 9.87
CA VAL A 33 5.48 11.01 10.07
C VAL A 33 6.24 11.37 11.35
N LEU A 34 6.48 12.65 11.61
CA LEU A 34 7.20 13.09 12.82
C LEU A 34 6.47 12.71 14.10
N GLN A 35 5.16 12.99 14.16
CA GLN A 35 4.33 12.67 15.33
C GLN A 35 4.21 11.15 15.53
N ILE A 36 4.14 10.39 14.45
CA ILE A 36 4.12 8.92 14.48
C ILE A 36 5.43 8.37 15.04
N ILE A 37 6.59 8.88 14.61
CA ILE A 37 7.89 8.49 15.13
C ILE A 37 7.95 8.72 16.64
N GLU A 38 7.56 9.92 17.10
CA GLU A 38 7.53 10.24 18.52
C GLU A 38 6.59 9.33 19.32
N ALA A 39 5.42 9.01 18.76
CA ALA A 39 4.47 8.07 19.39
C ALA A 39 5.00 6.64 19.44
N LEU A 40 5.66 6.17 18.39
CA LEU A 40 6.30 4.85 18.35
C LEU A 40 7.45 4.75 19.37
N ASP A 41 8.25 5.81 19.53
CA ASP A 41 9.30 5.85 20.54
C ASP A 41 8.74 5.75 21.97
N LEU A 42 7.59 6.40 22.23
CA LEU A 42 6.89 6.30 23.51
C LEU A 42 6.33 4.87 23.72
N ALA A 43 5.59 4.36 22.75
CA ALA A 43 4.96 3.06 22.83
C ALA A 43 5.97 1.91 22.98
N ARG A 44 7.12 1.98 22.26
CA ARG A 44 8.19 0.98 22.36
C ARG A 44 8.84 0.95 23.76
N LYS A 45 8.97 2.10 24.42
CA LYS A 45 9.45 2.16 25.82
C LYS A 45 8.50 1.47 26.79
N GLU A 46 7.20 1.47 26.48
CA GLU A 46 6.14 0.83 27.26
C GLU A 46 5.83 -0.61 26.81
N GLY A 47 6.63 -1.16 25.85
CA GLY A 47 6.55 -2.58 25.47
C GLY A 47 5.79 -2.88 24.19
N LEU A 48 5.58 -1.91 23.30
CA LEU A 48 5.04 -2.19 21.96
C LEU A 48 6.01 -3.08 21.18
N SER A 49 5.52 -4.24 20.74
CA SER A 49 6.28 -5.26 20.01
C SER A 49 5.63 -5.67 18.67
N LEU A 50 4.43 -5.13 18.37
CA LEU A 50 3.74 -5.44 17.11
C LEU A 50 4.51 -4.89 15.90
N PRO A 51 4.50 -5.60 14.75
CA PRO A 51 5.01 -5.08 13.50
C PRO A 51 4.27 -3.80 13.08
N ILE A 52 5.01 -2.85 12.55
CA ILE A 52 4.47 -1.59 12.04
C ILE A 52 4.34 -1.68 10.51
N VAL A 53 3.12 -1.51 10.01
CA VAL A 53 2.79 -1.49 8.58
C VAL A 53 2.55 -0.05 8.13
N TYR A 54 3.29 0.41 7.13
CA TYR A 54 3.15 1.73 6.53
C TYR A 54 2.41 1.62 5.19
N ASN A 55 1.12 1.95 5.18
CA ASN A 55 0.21 1.83 4.04
C ASN A 55 0.05 3.19 3.35
N THR A 56 0.57 3.33 2.14
CA THR A 56 0.69 4.61 1.44
C THR A 56 0.28 4.53 -0.03
N SER A 57 -0.09 5.68 -0.60
CA SER A 57 -0.33 5.83 -2.04
C SER A 57 0.92 5.63 -2.91
N GLY A 58 2.10 5.48 -2.31
CA GLY A 58 3.38 5.39 -3.00
C GLY A 58 3.92 6.73 -3.51
N TYR A 59 3.15 7.81 -3.46
CA TYR A 59 3.60 9.15 -3.84
C TYR A 59 4.32 9.83 -2.69
N GLU A 60 5.54 9.37 -2.43
CA GLU A 60 6.33 9.76 -1.27
C GLU A 60 7.68 10.36 -1.68
N LYS A 61 8.16 11.31 -0.89
CA LYS A 61 9.55 11.77 -1.01
C LYS A 61 10.48 10.73 -0.35
N PRO A 62 11.56 10.30 -1.03
CA PRO A 62 12.52 9.37 -0.41
C PRO A 62 13.09 9.88 0.92
N GLU A 63 13.22 11.20 1.07
CA GLU A 63 13.67 11.82 2.33
C GLU A 63 12.72 11.56 3.49
N THR A 64 11.40 11.59 3.22
CA THR A 64 10.38 11.26 4.22
C THR A 64 10.45 9.77 4.60
N ILE A 65 10.62 8.89 3.61
CA ILE A 65 10.76 7.45 3.89
C ILE A 65 12.04 7.17 4.70
N ARG A 66 13.17 7.87 4.44
CA ARG A 66 14.38 7.71 5.24
C ARG A 66 14.21 8.02 6.72
N MET A 67 13.30 8.92 7.08
CA MET A 67 13.01 9.22 8.48
C MET A 67 12.37 8.03 9.22
N LEU A 68 11.78 7.09 8.48
CA LEU A 68 11.09 5.91 9.01
C LEU A 68 12.03 4.70 9.16
N ASP A 69 13.32 4.84 8.85
CA ASP A 69 14.29 3.75 8.99
C ASP A 69 14.35 3.25 10.44
N GLY A 70 14.18 1.94 10.62
CA GLY A 70 14.08 1.30 11.94
C GLY A 70 12.73 1.42 12.64
N TYR A 71 11.75 2.14 12.07
CA TYR A 71 10.40 2.26 12.62
C TYR A 71 9.38 1.36 11.94
N VAL A 72 9.51 1.14 10.65
CA VAL A 72 8.55 0.38 9.82
C VAL A 72 9.11 -1.00 9.49
N ASP A 73 8.29 -2.01 9.69
CA ASP A 73 8.61 -3.41 9.39
C ASP A 73 8.11 -3.81 8.00
N VAL A 74 6.90 -3.39 7.64
CA VAL A 74 6.29 -3.72 6.36
C VAL A 74 5.80 -2.45 5.66
N TYR A 75 6.31 -2.19 4.46
CA TYR A 75 5.76 -1.17 3.58
C TYR A 75 4.69 -1.76 2.67
N LEU A 76 3.56 -1.05 2.56
CA LEU A 76 2.43 -1.42 1.72
C LEU A 76 2.09 -0.27 0.74
N PRO A 77 3.01 0.07 -0.20
CA PRO A 77 2.79 1.15 -1.14
C PRO A 77 1.88 0.72 -2.30
N ASP A 78 1.05 1.66 -2.78
CA ASP A 78 0.46 1.54 -4.09
C ASP A 78 1.49 1.90 -5.18
N PHE A 79 1.44 1.22 -6.32
CA PHE A 79 2.11 1.65 -7.54
C PHE A 79 1.06 1.80 -8.65
N LYS A 80 0.57 3.02 -8.85
CA LYS A 80 -0.65 3.30 -9.64
C LYS A 80 -0.37 3.47 -11.13
N TYR A 81 0.67 4.24 -11.48
CA TYR A 81 0.91 4.70 -12.84
C TYR A 81 2.37 4.57 -13.25
N MET A 82 2.60 4.15 -14.50
CA MET A 82 3.88 4.25 -15.18
C MET A 82 3.94 5.43 -16.16
N GLU A 83 2.77 5.94 -16.60
CA GLU A 83 2.65 7.03 -17.56
C GLU A 83 2.34 8.34 -16.83
N SER A 84 3.15 9.38 -17.07
CA SER A 84 2.98 10.71 -16.45
C SER A 84 1.67 11.37 -16.84
N GLU A 85 1.24 11.18 -18.08
CA GLU A 85 -0.02 11.72 -18.59
C GLU A 85 -1.22 11.12 -17.84
N LEU A 86 -1.20 9.82 -17.58
CA LEU A 86 -2.25 9.13 -16.83
C LEU A 86 -2.26 9.58 -15.35
N ALA A 87 -1.08 9.71 -14.75
CA ALA A 87 -0.92 10.22 -13.40
C ALA A 87 -1.41 11.67 -13.25
N ALA A 88 -1.13 12.52 -14.25
CA ALA A 88 -1.64 13.88 -14.31
C ALA A 88 -3.17 13.92 -14.42
N ALA A 89 -3.74 13.12 -15.32
CA ALA A 89 -5.17 13.10 -15.59
C ALA A 89 -5.99 12.62 -14.38
N TYR A 90 -5.53 11.57 -13.67
CA TYR A 90 -6.34 10.93 -12.63
C TYR A 90 -5.93 11.27 -11.20
N SER A 91 -4.75 11.84 -10.98
CA SER A 91 -4.26 12.18 -9.65
C SER A 91 -3.63 13.57 -9.56
N GLY A 92 -3.59 14.35 -10.63
CA GLY A 92 -2.95 15.67 -10.65
C GLY A 92 -1.43 15.61 -10.37
N ALA A 93 -0.80 14.45 -10.54
CA ALA A 93 0.58 14.17 -10.13
C ALA A 93 1.43 13.63 -11.29
N PRO A 94 1.81 14.48 -12.27
CA PRO A 94 2.54 14.03 -13.46
C PRO A 94 3.91 13.39 -13.16
N ASP A 95 4.48 13.69 -12.03
CA ASP A 95 5.76 13.17 -11.54
C ASP A 95 5.61 11.93 -10.62
N TYR A 96 4.39 11.39 -10.46
CA TYR A 96 4.11 10.20 -9.67
C TYR A 96 5.07 9.03 -9.96
N PRO A 97 5.31 8.63 -11.24
CA PRO A 97 6.18 7.49 -11.52
C PRO A 97 7.62 7.69 -11.02
N LYS A 98 8.10 8.92 -11.03
CA LYS A 98 9.45 9.26 -10.53
C LYS A 98 9.53 9.07 -9.03
N TYR A 99 8.57 9.64 -8.29
CA TYR A 99 8.56 9.56 -6.81
C TYR A 99 8.25 8.15 -6.33
N ALA A 100 7.28 7.47 -6.94
CA ALA A 100 6.93 6.10 -6.56
C ALA A 100 8.10 5.12 -6.73
N LYS A 101 8.86 5.23 -7.83
CA LYS A 101 10.08 4.44 -8.05
C LYS A 101 11.16 4.73 -7.00
N ALA A 102 11.39 6.00 -6.69
CA ALA A 102 12.41 6.39 -5.73
C ALA A 102 12.05 5.99 -4.29
N ALA A 103 10.78 6.18 -3.91
CA ALA A 103 10.27 5.77 -2.61
C ALA A 103 10.30 4.24 -2.42
N LEU A 104 9.86 3.48 -3.44
CA LEU A 104 9.89 2.02 -3.39
C LEU A 104 11.32 1.47 -3.22
N LYS A 105 12.30 2.06 -3.92
CA LYS A 105 13.71 1.69 -3.76
C LYS A 105 14.19 1.93 -2.33
N GLU A 106 13.80 3.05 -1.72
CA GLU A 106 14.16 3.37 -0.33
C GLU A 106 13.48 2.43 0.66
N MET A 107 12.18 2.12 0.48
CA MET A 107 11.43 1.18 1.30
C MET A 107 12.09 -0.21 1.30
N LEU A 108 12.46 -0.73 0.13
CA LEU A 108 13.16 -2.01 0.03
C LEU A 108 14.56 -1.96 0.66
N HIS A 109 15.27 -0.85 0.53
CA HIS A 109 16.58 -0.67 1.18
C HIS A 109 16.48 -0.82 2.71
N GLN A 110 15.43 -0.31 3.34
CA GLN A 110 15.22 -0.36 4.79
C GLN A 110 14.76 -1.73 5.29
N THR A 111 13.86 -2.37 4.55
CA THR A 111 13.27 -3.64 5.01
C THR A 111 14.01 -4.87 4.51
N GLY A 112 14.72 -4.76 3.37
CA GLY A 112 15.30 -5.92 2.69
C GLY A 112 14.22 -6.84 2.10
N ASN A 113 14.61 -8.08 1.82
CA ASN A 113 13.71 -9.08 1.23
C ASN A 113 12.56 -9.45 2.17
N ILE A 114 11.47 -9.96 1.59
CA ILE A 114 10.31 -10.44 2.33
C ILE A 114 10.74 -11.51 3.37
N GLN A 115 10.24 -11.33 4.58
CA GLN A 115 10.38 -12.30 5.67
C GLN A 115 8.99 -12.73 6.15
N ILE A 116 8.73 -14.02 6.05
CA ILE A 116 7.46 -14.64 6.45
C ILE A 116 7.74 -15.52 7.67
N ASP A 117 6.94 -15.34 8.71
CA ASP A 117 6.94 -16.24 9.85
C ASP A 117 6.44 -17.62 9.41
N LYS A 118 7.25 -18.65 9.65
CA LYS A 118 6.97 -20.02 9.14
C LYS A 118 5.82 -20.71 9.87
N ASP A 119 5.55 -20.32 11.10
CA ASP A 119 4.54 -20.96 11.93
C ASP A 119 3.15 -20.34 11.67
N THR A 120 3.10 -19.02 11.48
CA THR A 120 1.86 -18.27 11.29
C THR A 120 1.56 -17.93 9.82
N GLY A 121 2.54 -17.97 8.93
CA GLY A 121 2.43 -17.51 7.55
C GLY A 121 2.33 -15.98 7.41
N MET A 122 2.49 -15.23 8.50
CA MET A 122 2.38 -13.77 8.48
C MET A 122 3.68 -13.12 8.03
N ILE A 123 3.55 -12.04 7.26
CA ILE A 123 4.69 -11.23 6.82
C ILE A 123 5.17 -10.39 8.02
N GLN A 124 6.45 -10.56 8.37
CA GLN A 124 7.11 -9.86 9.47
C GLN A 124 7.90 -8.65 8.99
N LYS A 125 8.44 -8.70 7.78
CA LYS A 125 9.26 -7.63 7.22
C LYS A 125 9.25 -7.65 5.70
N GLY A 126 9.37 -6.48 5.06
CA GLY A 126 9.51 -6.37 3.61
C GLY A 126 8.56 -5.38 2.96
N VAL A 127 8.37 -5.52 1.65
CA VAL A 127 7.54 -4.63 0.85
C VAL A 127 6.50 -5.42 0.06
N ILE A 128 5.22 -5.03 0.20
CA ILE A 128 4.10 -5.54 -0.60
C ILE A 128 3.59 -4.41 -1.47
N VAL A 129 3.88 -4.45 -2.76
CA VAL A 129 3.41 -3.42 -3.69
C VAL A 129 2.00 -3.75 -4.18
N ARG A 130 1.07 -2.82 -3.97
CA ARG A 130 -0.30 -2.96 -4.46
C ARG A 130 -0.47 -2.25 -5.80
N HIS A 131 -1.09 -2.92 -6.75
CA HIS A 131 -1.50 -2.34 -8.02
C HIS A 131 -2.99 -2.52 -8.27
N LEU A 132 -3.75 -1.42 -8.29
CA LEU A 132 -5.16 -1.42 -8.66
C LEU A 132 -5.29 -1.32 -10.18
N VAL A 133 -5.86 -2.33 -10.79
CA VAL A 133 -6.18 -2.33 -12.22
C VAL A 133 -7.31 -1.32 -12.46
N LEU A 134 -7.10 -0.38 -13.38
CA LEU A 134 -8.11 0.60 -13.78
C LEU A 134 -8.79 0.17 -15.09
N PRO A 135 -10.12 0.40 -15.21
CA PRO A 135 -10.85 0.06 -16.43
C PRO A 135 -10.31 0.83 -17.64
N GLY A 136 -10.09 0.14 -18.75
CA GLY A 136 -9.51 0.71 -19.96
C GLY A 136 -7.98 0.87 -19.97
N HIS A 137 -7.30 0.67 -18.82
CA HIS A 137 -5.87 0.97 -18.68
C HIS A 137 -4.98 -0.28 -18.49
N VAL A 138 -5.33 -1.40 -19.12
CA VAL A 138 -4.54 -2.65 -19.10
C VAL A 138 -3.09 -2.43 -19.52
N LYS A 139 -2.82 -1.51 -20.46
CA LYS A 139 -1.46 -1.18 -20.90
C LYS A 139 -0.62 -0.61 -19.75
N ASN A 140 -1.17 0.34 -18.99
CA ASN A 140 -0.51 0.89 -17.81
C ASN A 140 -0.25 -0.20 -16.77
N SER A 141 -1.24 -1.05 -16.47
CA SER A 141 -1.08 -2.16 -15.52
C SER A 141 0.04 -3.10 -15.94
N LYS A 142 0.10 -3.49 -17.22
CA LYS A 142 1.19 -4.32 -17.75
C LYS A 142 2.55 -3.63 -17.62
N ALA A 143 2.64 -2.33 -17.85
CA ALA A 143 3.88 -1.57 -17.69
C ALA A 143 4.33 -1.50 -16.21
N VAL A 144 3.38 -1.36 -15.28
CA VAL A 144 3.67 -1.40 -13.83
C VAL A 144 4.20 -2.79 -13.44
N ILE A 145 3.47 -3.84 -13.77
CA ILE A 145 3.84 -5.23 -13.41
C ILE A 145 5.21 -5.59 -14.00
N LYS A 146 5.44 -5.25 -15.27
CA LYS A 146 6.74 -5.46 -15.93
C LYS A 146 7.87 -4.76 -15.16
N TYR A 147 7.70 -3.47 -14.84
CA TYR A 147 8.70 -2.72 -14.09
C TYR A 147 9.01 -3.37 -12.73
N LEU A 148 7.99 -3.76 -11.99
CA LEU A 148 8.15 -4.34 -10.66
C LEU A 148 8.88 -5.69 -10.73
N LEU A 149 8.47 -6.59 -11.62
CA LEU A 149 9.09 -7.92 -11.77
C LEU A 149 10.51 -7.83 -12.33
N GLU A 150 10.77 -7.00 -13.35
CA GLU A 150 12.11 -6.87 -13.93
C GLU A 150 13.10 -6.18 -12.98
N THR A 151 12.61 -5.29 -12.09
CA THR A 151 13.50 -4.50 -11.21
C THR A 151 13.75 -5.19 -9.88
N TYR A 152 12.72 -5.82 -9.30
CA TYR A 152 12.77 -6.30 -7.91
C TYR A 152 12.66 -7.81 -7.77
N GLN A 153 12.18 -8.52 -8.80
CA GLN A 153 12.05 -9.98 -8.83
C GLN A 153 11.30 -10.50 -7.58
N ASP A 154 11.91 -11.38 -6.81
CA ASP A 154 11.41 -12.02 -5.60
C ASP A 154 11.65 -11.20 -4.31
N GLN A 155 12.27 -10.01 -4.42
CA GLN A 155 12.54 -9.18 -3.26
C GLN A 155 11.28 -8.52 -2.67
N ILE A 156 10.22 -8.40 -3.46
CA ILE A 156 8.93 -7.81 -3.07
C ILE A 156 7.78 -8.77 -3.39
N LEU A 157 6.66 -8.61 -2.69
CA LEU A 157 5.40 -9.21 -3.13
C LEU A 157 4.56 -8.20 -3.91
N ILE A 158 3.81 -8.69 -4.90
CA ILE A 158 2.91 -7.87 -5.70
C ILE A 158 1.48 -8.29 -5.44
N SER A 159 0.62 -7.32 -5.11
CA SER A 159 -0.82 -7.51 -4.97
C SER A 159 -1.55 -6.85 -6.14
N ILE A 160 -2.11 -7.65 -7.04
CA ILE A 160 -2.88 -7.17 -8.18
C ILE A 160 -4.36 -7.15 -7.80
N MET A 161 -4.95 -5.95 -7.76
CA MET A 161 -6.30 -5.73 -7.24
C MET A 161 -7.27 -5.36 -8.36
N ASN A 162 -8.51 -5.91 -8.30
CA ASN A 162 -9.60 -5.60 -9.23
C ASN A 162 -10.75 -4.81 -8.58
N GLN A 163 -10.58 -4.37 -7.33
CA GLN A 163 -11.63 -3.75 -6.52
C GLN A 163 -11.89 -2.26 -6.85
N TYR A 164 -11.70 -1.86 -8.12
CA TYR A 164 -12.04 -0.52 -8.54
C TYR A 164 -13.55 -0.28 -8.45
N THR A 165 -13.95 0.74 -7.68
CA THR A 165 -15.33 1.19 -7.57
C THR A 165 -15.47 2.57 -8.21
N PRO A 166 -16.33 2.74 -9.23
CA PRO A 166 -16.59 4.05 -9.83
C PRO A 166 -17.15 5.02 -8.79
N MET A 167 -16.55 6.19 -8.68
CA MET A 167 -17.00 7.25 -7.79
C MET A 167 -17.82 8.30 -8.55
N PRO A 168 -18.77 9.01 -7.91
CA PRO A 168 -19.59 10.02 -8.58
C PRO A 168 -18.78 11.11 -9.32
N GLN A 169 -17.58 11.44 -8.80
CA GLN A 169 -16.70 12.45 -9.37
C GLN A 169 -16.17 12.10 -10.77
N VAL A 170 -16.12 10.80 -11.10
CA VAL A 170 -15.63 10.29 -12.40
C VAL A 170 -16.76 9.84 -13.32
N SER A 171 -18.02 10.16 -13.00
CA SER A 171 -19.19 9.75 -13.80
C SER A 171 -19.17 10.27 -15.24
N GLY A 172 -18.44 11.35 -15.51
CA GLY A 172 -18.24 11.90 -16.86
C GLY A 172 -17.10 11.25 -17.66
N ASP A 173 -16.29 10.41 -17.03
CA ASP A 173 -15.21 9.67 -17.71
C ASP A 173 -15.75 8.33 -18.23
N PRO A 174 -15.70 8.07 -19.56
CA PRO A 174 -16.28 6.86 -20.14
C PRO A 174 -15.58 5.57 -19.70
N LEU A 175 -14.35 5.65 -19.22
CA LEU A 175 -13.59 4.50 -18.72
C LEU A 175 -13.78 4.33 -17.21
N LEU A 176 -13.56 5.39 -16.43
CA LEU A 176 -13.61 5.32 -14.97
C LEU A 176 -15.05 5.26 -14.40
N SER A 177 -16.08 5.54 -15.21
CA SER A 177 -17.49 5.41 -14.81
C SER A 177 -17.98 3.96 -14.71
N ARG A 178 -17.17 2.97 -15.04
CA ARG A 178 -17.48 1.53 -14.99
C ARG A 178 -16.48 0.75 -14.15
N LYS A 179 -16.85 -0.44 -13.73
CA LYS A 179 -15.93 -1.40 -13.10
C LYS A 179 -14.95 -1.99 -14.13
N VAL A 180 -13.84 -2.52 -13.63
CA VAL A 180 -12.91 -3.37 -14.40
C VAL A 180 -13.67 -4.61 -14.87
N THR A 181 -13.55 -4.97 -16.13
CA THR A 181 -14.10 -6.23 -16.64
C THR A 181 -13.20 -7.39 -16.29
N LYS A 182 -13.79 -8.58 -16.14
CA LYS A 182 -13.04 -9.82 -15.91
C LYS A 182 -11.93 -10.01 -16.95
N ARG A 183 -12.24 -9.76 -18.24
CA ARG A 183 -11.27 -9.88 -19.34
C ARG A 183 -10.09 -8.88 -19.23
N GLU A 184 -10.32 -7.68 -18.71
CA GLU A 184 -9.24 -6.71 -18.50
C GLU A 184 -8.32 -7.16 -17.36
N TYR A 185 -8.90 -7.65 -16.27
CA TYR A 185 -8.16 -8.16 -15.14
C TYR A 185 -7.34 -9.42 -15.52
N GLU A 186 -7.98 -10.41 -16.13
CA GLU A 186 -7.30 -11.63 -16.60
C GLU A 186 -6.10 -11.34 -17.50
N LYS A 187 -6.21 -10.37 -18.42
CA LYS A 187 -5.07 -9.96 -19.28
C LYS A 187 -3.88 -9.42 -18.49
N VAL A 188 -4.10 -8.84 -17.31
CA VAL A 188 -3.01 -8.36 -16.46
C VAL A 188 -2.39 -9.53 -15.69
N ILE A 189 -3.23 -10.43 -15.17
CA ILE A 189 -2.78 -11.65 -14.49
C ILE A 189 -1.99 -12.56 -15.41
N ASP A 190 -2.54 -12.88 -16.60
CA ASP A 190 -1.86 -13.73 -17.59
C ASP A 190 -0.47 -13.17 -17.91
N TYR A 191 -0.39 -11.83 -18.08
CA TYR A 191 0.89 -11.17 -18.35
C TYR A 191 1.87 -11.22 -17.17
N ALA A 192 1.38 -11.13 -15.92
CA ALA A 192 2.23 -11.29 -14.75
C ALA A 192 2.81 -12.71 -14.66
N LEU A 193 1.98 -13.73 -14.95
CA LEU A 193 2.41 -15.12 -14.99
C LEU A 193 3.39 -15.41 -16.16
N GLU A 194 3.15 -14.83 -17.34
CA GLU A 194 4.07 -14.91 -18.49
C GLU A 194 5.46 -14.32 -18.16
N LEU A 195 5.52 -13.31 -17.28
CA LEU A 195 6.76 -12.70 -16.80
C LEU A 195 7.41 -13.48 -15.65
N GLY A 196 6.81 -14.59 -15.20
CA GLY A 196 7.36 -15.44 -14.15
C GLY A 196 6.99 -15.01 -12.72
N MET A 197 5.86 -14.34 -12.53
CA MET A 197 5.36 -14.08 -11.17
C MET A 197 4.95 -15.42 -10.52
N GLU A 198 5.68 -15.85 -9.50
CA GLU A 198 5.42 -17.09 -8.77
C GLU A 198 4.64 -16.79 -7.47
N ASP A 199 5.02 -15.75 -6.74
CA ASP A 199 4.42 -15.36 -5.46
C ASP A 199 3.75 -13.99 -5.54
N GLY A 200 2.56 -13.87 -4.95
CA GLY A 200 1.81 -12.63 -4.90
C GLY A 200 0.35 -12.83 -4.54
N PHE A 201 -0.38 -11.70 -4.45
CA PHE A 201 -1.80 -11.71 -4.12
C PHE A 201 -2.62 -11.38 -5.35
N ILE A 202 -3.44 -12.33 -5.80
CA ILE A 202 -4.40 -12.16 -6.90
C ILE A 202 -5.80 -12.21 -6.28
N GLN A 203 -6.59 -11.16 -6.50
CA GLN A 203 -7.97 -11.15 -6.00
C GLN A 203 -8.87 -12.00 -6.90
N GLU A 204 -9.39 -13.09 -6.35
CA GLU A 204 -10.40 -13.91 -7.01
C GLU A 204 -11.82 -13.53 -6.54
N GLY A 205 -12.77 -13.45 -7.47
CA GLY A 205 -14.19 -13.27 -7.20
C GLY A 205 -14.63 -11.81 -6.90
N GLU A 206 -15.81 -11.66 -6.27
CA GLU A 206 -16.42 -10.36 -5.93
C GLU A 206 -15.86 -9.77 -4.62
N ALA A 207 -14.54 -9.61 -4.53
CA ALA A 207 -13.90 -9.03 -3.35
C ALA A 207 -14.18 -7.52 -3.15
N ALA A 208 -14.76 -6.85 -4.15
CA ALA A 208 -15.08 -5.43 -4.12
C ALA A 208 -16.47 -5.18 -3.50
N LYS A 209 -16.61 -5.36 -2.18
CA LYS A 209 -17.80 -4.89 -1.45
C LYS A 209 -17.48 -3.59 -0.72
N GLU A 210 -18.42 -2.64 -0.74
CA GLU A 210 -18.33 -1.36 -0.01
C GLU A 210 -18.09 -1.54 1.51
N SER A 211 -18.37 -2.75 2.04
CA SER A 211 -18.20 -3.12 3.44
C SER A 211 -16.76 -3.08 3.98
N PHE A 212 -15.75 -2.85 3.15
CA PHE A 212 -14.35 -2.68 3.57
C PHE A 212 -13.97 -1.22 3.87
N ILE A 213 -14.88 -0.27 3.65
CA ILE A 213 -14.67 1.13 4.03
C ILE A 213 -15.16 1.30 5.47
N PRO A 214 -14.26 1.62 6.43
CA PRO A 214 -14.68 1.85 7.82
C PRO A 214 -15.57 3.10 7.93
N GLU A 215 -16.48 3.13 8.87
CA GLU A 215 -17.41 4.25 9.08
C GLU A 215 -16.73 5.54 9.55
N PHE A 216 -15.47 5.50 9.96
CA PHE A 216 -14.69 6.64 10.47
C PHE A 216 -15.41 7.43 11.57
N ASP A 217 -16.07 6.72 12.47
CA ASP A 217 -16.86 7.25 13.59
C ASP A 217 -16.01 7.70 14.79
N CYS A 218 -14.69 7.59 14.68
CA CYS A 218 -13.72 7.84 15.75
C CYS A 218 -13.84 6.88 16.94
N GLU A 219 -14.37 5.67 16.77
CA GLU A 219 -14.40 4.65 17.82
C GLU A 219 -12.95 4.34 18.29
N GLY A 220 -12.73 4.37 19.61
CA GLY A 220 -11.42 4.10 20.21
C GLY A 220 -10.45 5.29 20.27
N VAL A 221 -10.89 6.50 19.90
CA VAL A 221 -10.05 7.71 19.90
C VAL A 221 -10.48 8.70 20.98
#